data_5ec27cd948a1e1265dd7c605cf6395f6
#
_entry.id   5ec27cd948a1e1265dd7c605cf6395f6
#
_cell.length_a   1.000
_cell.length_b   1.000
_cell.length_c   1.000
_cell.angle_alpha   90.00
_cell.angle_beta   90.00
_cell.angle_gamma   90.00
#
_symmetry.space_group_name_H-M   'P 1'
#
loop_
_entity.id
_entity.type
_entity.pdbx_description
1 polymer ?
#
loop_
_entity_poly.entity_id
_entity_poly.type
_entity_poly.pdbx_seq_one_letter_code
_entity_poly.pdbx_strand_id
1 'polypeptide(L)'
;MNKMIKYVMSLLMVMTLCLPTMQAQVVNDEEVVEDNEDSAVADSAMVETIAADTLRLPWTETVKVGLDKLLKSKMFETSQVGIMVWDLEADSCIYRFRERQLMRPASTMKLVTAITALDKLGGSYQFKTTLKYTGTIDNGVLNGDVYCIGGMDPRFNNDDMTAFVTSLKDMGVDSIHGSIYADRSMKDEDLLGEGWCWDDNNPVLSPLVFGRKDIFMERFLAKLKDAGIFYAGSGTSVKRCPASAFTICTRFHTMDQILHKMMKDSDNLYAESMYYQIASSTGNRPASAKSARNVQRQLVRKIGLDPARYKFADGSGLSLYNYVSAELEVKLLRYAYQDENILPHLKQSLPIAGVDGTLKRRMRSGFAHGNVKAKTGTVTGVIGLAGYCKAANGHDLCFSILNNGIMHSNNARSFADKVCELLCQP
;
A
#
# COMPACT_ATOMS: atom_id res chain seq x y z
N MET A 1 -44.98 0.86 41.02
CA MET A 1 -44.01 1.43 40.07
C MET A 1 -42.58 0.88 40.22
N ASN A 2 -42.26 -0.02 41.17
CA ASN A 2 -40.87 -0.49 41.41
C ASN A 2 -40.58 -1.96 41.03
N LYS A 3 -41.52 -2.71 40.48
CA LYS A 3 -41.26 -4.09 40.00
C LYS A 3 -40.99 -4.19 38.48
N MET A 4 -41.49 -3.27 37.68
CA MET A 4 -41.33 -3.27 36.23
C MET A 4 -39.94 -2.74 35.80
N ILE A 5 -39.35 -1.83 36.58
CA ILE A 5 -38.01 -1.26 36.28
C ILE A 5 -36.89 -2.29 36.54
N LYS A 6 -37.04 -3.21 37.49
CA LYS A 6 -36.08 -4.29 37.76
C LYS A 6 -36.03 -5.36 36.67
N TYR A 7 -37.14 -5.63 35.99
CA TYR A 7 -37.19 -6.60 34.89
C TYR A 7 -36.61 -6.05 33.58
N VAL A 8 -36.75 -4.75 33.33
CA VAL A 8 -36.14 -4.10 32.13
C VAL A 8 -34.66 -3.99 32.28
N MET A 9 -34.11 -3.71 33.45
CA MET A 9 -32.65 -3.68 33.66
C MET A 9 -32.00 -5.08 33.67
N SER A 10 -32.75 -6.14 34.07
CA SER A 10 -32.25 -7.53 34.00
C SER A 10 -32.26 -8.10 32.58
N LEU A 11 -33.15 -7.62 31.71
CA LEU A 11 -33.20 -8.04 30.29
C LEU A 11 -32.13 -7.32 29.44
N LEU A 12 -31.75 -6.10 29.80
CA LEU A 12 -30.64 -5.35 29.15
C LEU A 12 -29.25 -5.89 29.52
N MET A 13 -29.11 -6.57 30.67
CA MET A 13 -27.82 -7.12 31.11
C MET A 13 -27.55 -8.55 30.59
N VAL A 14 -28.52 -9.22 30.02
CA VAL A 14 -28.39 -10.58 29.43
C VAL A 14 -28.20 -10.53 27.90
N MET A 15 -28.45 -9.39 27.24
CA MET A 15 -28.19 -9.21 25.79
C MET A 15 -26.80 -8.72 25.43
N THR A 16 -25.90 -8.48 26.41
CA THR A 16 -24.51 -8.02 26.17
C THR A 16 -23.48 -9.14 26.19
N LEU A 17 -23.87 -10.40 26.20
CA LEU A 17 -22.96 -11.54 26.25
C LEU A 17 -23.36 -12.62 25.24
N CYS A 18 -23.23 -12.36 23.96
CA CYS A 18 -23.01 -13.33 22.86
C CYS A 18 -23.18 -12.65 21.48
N LEU A 19 -22.28 -11.75 21.15
CA LEU A 19 -21.94 -11.51 19.75
C LEU A 19 -20.54 -12.06 19.55
N PRO A 20 -20.31 -13.05 18.69
CA PRO A 20 -18.95 -13.40 18.31
C PRO A 20 -18.41 -12.20 17.54
N THR A 21 -17.39 -11.55 18.07
CA THR A 21 -16.57 -10.59 17.38
C THR A 21 -15.93 -11.32 16.20
N MET A 22 -16.48 -11.17 15.01
CA MET A 22 -15.74 -11.45 13.78
C MET A 22 -14.69 -10.37 13.61
N GLN A 23 -13.57 -10.52 14.32
CA GLN A 23 -12.36 -9.78 13.99
C GLN A 23 -11.92 -10.18 12.60
N ALA A 24 -11.99 -9.27 11.66
CA ALA A 24 -11.23 -9.39 10.43
C ALA A 24 -9.74 -9.21 10.81
N GLN A 25 -9.08 -10.31 11.14
CA GLN A 25 -7.65 -10.31 11.38
C GLN A 25 -6.95 -9.87 10.09
N VAL A 26 -6.39 -8.67 10.12
CA VAL A 26 -5.26 -8.32 9.26
C VAL A 26 -4.13 -9.24 9.72
N VAL A 27 -3.94 -10.34 9.00
CA VAL A 27 -2.82 -11.25 9.24
C VAL A 27 -1.56 -10.45 8.95
N ASN A 28 -0.88 -10.01 10.02
CA ASN A 28 0.52 -9.61 9.88
C ASN A 28 1.27 -10.84 9.38
N ASP A 29 2.16 -10.67 8.39
CA ASP A 29 2.98 -11.74 7.81
C ASP A 29 3.94 -12.42 8.84
N GLU A 30 3.74 -12.24 10.13
CA GLU A 30 4.58 -12.73 11.23
C GLU A 30 4.06 -13.99 11.95
N GLU A 31 2.91 -14.57 11.55
CA GLU A 31 2.53 -15.87 12.12
C GLU A 31 3.50 -16.95 11.65
N VAL A 32 4.37 -17.38 12.58
CA VAL A 32 5.18 -18.58 12.46
C VAL A 32 4.24 -19.78 12.46
N VAL A 33 3.99 -20.35 11.29
CA VAL A 33 3.32 -21.62 11.15
C VAL A 33 4.38 -22.71 11.18
N GLU A 34 4.29 -23.61 12.16
CA GLU A 34 5.09 -24.85 12.16
C GLU A 34 4.81 -25.63 10.86
N ASP A 35 5.86 -25.85 10.08
CA ASP A 35 5.81 -26.63 8.86
C ASP A 35 5.50 -28.09 9.20
N ASN A 36 4.36 -28.60 8.78
CA ASN A 36 4.12 -30.02 8.69
C ASN A 36 4.92 -30.56 7.50
N GLU A 37 5.99 -31.31 7.78
CA GLU A 37 6.90 -31.89 6.79
C GLU A 37 6.21 -32.83 5.77
N ASP A 38 5.03 -33.38 6.08
CA ASP A 38 4.30 -34.30 5.20
C ASP A 38 3.74 -33.69 3.90
N SER A 39 3.62 -32.35 3.79
CA SER A 39 3.19 -31.70 2.55
C SER A 39 4.33 -31.46 1.55
N ALA A 40 5.56 -31.41 2.03
CA ALA A 40 6.75 -31.12 1.21
C ALA A 40 7.11 -32.28 0.26
N VAL A 41 6.90 -33.53 0.69
CA VAL A 41 7.27 -34.73 -0.11
C VAL A 41 6.35 -34.93 -1.31
N ALA A 42 5.05 -34.73 -1.14
CA ALA A 42 4.09 -34.85 -2.25
C ALA A 42 4.25 -33.72 -3.29
N ASP A 43 4.71 -32.54 -2.84
CA ASP A 43 4.91 -31.36 -3.67
C ASP A 43 6.20 -31.45 -4.51
N SER A 44 7.29 -32.01 -3.96
CA SER A 44 8.54 -32.27 -4.68
C SER A 44 8.34 -33.23 -5.86
N ALA A 45 7.62 -34.34 -5.63
CA ALA A 45 7.32 -35.33 -6.67
C ALA A 45 6.50 -34.75 -7.82
N MET A 46 5.60 -33.78 -7.56
CA MET A 46 4.80 -33.14 -8.60
C MET A 46 5.63 -32.21 -9.50
N VAL A 47 6.61 -31.49 -8.94
CA VAL A 47 7.52 -30.62 -9.70
C VAL A 47 8.47 -31.48 -10.56
N GLU A 48 9.03 -32.56 -10.02
CA GLU A 48 9.88 -33.50 -10.78
C GLU A 48 9.13 -34.17 -11.93
N THR A 49 7.84 -34.55 -11.74
CA THR A 49 7.00 -35.12 -12.80
C THR A 49 6.66 -34.13 -13.89
N ILE A 50 6.48 -32.83 -13.55
CA ILE A 50 6.29 -31.77 -14.55
C ILE A 50 7.55 -31.61 -15.42
N ALA A 51 8.73 -31.60 -14.80
CA ALA A 51 10.00 -31.49 -15.51
C ALA A 51 10.23 -32.66 -16.48
N ALA A 52 9.89 -33.89 -16.09
CA ALA A 52 10.09 -35.08 -16.91
C ALA A 52 9.20 -35.11 -18.17
N ASP A 53 7.96 -34.66 -18.07
CA ASP A 53 6.98 -34.67 -19.20
C ASP A 53 7.25 -33.57 -20.23
N THR A 54 8.06 -32.55 -19.92
CA THR A 54 8.22 -31.35 -20.77
C THR A 54 9.62 -31.23 -21.41
N LEU A 55 10.54 -32.15 -21.15
CA LEU A 55 11.96 -32.13 -21.56
C LEU A 55 12.21 -31.99 -23.08
N ARG A 56 11.18 -32.01 -23.94
CA ARG A 56 11.29 -31.91 -25.41
C ARG A 56 10.50 -30.73 -26.00
N LEU A 57 9.79 -29.96 -25.18
CA LEU A 57 8.95 -28.86 -25.68
C LEU A 57 9.74 -27.53 -25.69
N PRO A 58 9.42 -26.60 -26.60
CA PRO A 58 9.89 -25.21 -26.46
C PRO A 58 9.49 -24.65 -25.11
N TRP A 59 10.33 -23.79 -24.53
CA TRP A 59 10.11 -23.21 -23.19
C TRP A 59 8.69 -22.66 -22.99
N THR A 60 8.15 -21.92 -23.96
CA THR A 60 6.77 -21.38 -23.89
C THR A 60 5.71 -22.46 -23.75
N GLU A 61 5.86 -23.59 -24.44
CA GLU A 61 4.94 -24.72 -24.33
C GLU A 61 5.12 -25.46 -23.02
N THR A 62 6.36 -25.60 -22.54
CA THR A 62 6.66 -26.14 -21.20
C THR A 62 5.94 -25.34 -20.12
N VAL A 63 6.02 -24.01 -20.17
CA VAL A 63 5.31 -23.12 -19.25
C VAL A 63 3.79 -23.32 -19.32
N LYS A 64 3.20 -23.38 -20.51
CA LYS A 64 1.75 -23.58 -20.69
C LYS A 64 1.29 -24.90 -20.10
N VAL A 65 1.94 -25.99 -20.47
CA VAL A 65 1.61 -27.35 -19.97
C VAL A 65 1.77 -27.42 -18.46
N GLY A 66 2.85 -26.84 -17.91
CA GLY A 66 3.09 -26.76 -16.47
C GLY A 66 2.00 -26.00 -15.72
N LEU A 67 1.60 -24.83 -16.24
CA LEU A 67 0.53 -24.01 -15.64
C LEU A 67 -0.82 -24.73 -15.72
N ASP A 68 -1.15 -25.36 -16.84
CA ASP A 68 -2.39 -26.14 -16.97
C ASP A 68 -2.44 -27.34 -16.01
N LYS A 69 -1.28 -27.95 -15.72
CA LYS A 69 -1.15 -29.03 -14.73
C LYS A 69 -1.36 -28.50 -13.31
N LEU A 70 -0.74 -27.36 -12.94
CA LEU A 70 -0.93 -26.69 -11.64
C LEU A 70 -2.41 -26.31 -11.41
N LEU A 71 -3.13 -25.89 -12.45
CA LEU A 71 -4.54 -25.54 -12.36
C LEU A 71 -5.48 -26.73 -12.10
N LYS A 72 -5.00 -27.98 -12.20
CA LYS A 72 -5.74 -29.19 -11.81
C LYS A 72 -5.74 -29.43 -10.30
N SER A 73 -5.11 -28.55 -9.51
CA SER A 73 -5.11 -28.65 -8.04
C SER A 73 -6.54 -28.62 -7.48
N LYS A 74 -6.81 -29.52 -6.50
CA LYS A 74 -8.10 -29.56 -5.77
C LYS A 74 -8.49 -28.23 -5.13
N MET A 75 -7.54 -27.35 -4.86
CA MET A 75 -7.80 -26.01 -4.34
C MET A 75 -8.79 -25.24 -5.23
N PHE A 76 -8.72 -25.44 -6.55
CA PHE A 76 -9.57 -24.74 -7.52
C PHE A 76 -10.97 -25.32 -7.73
N GLU A 77 -11.32 -26.41 -7.03
CA GLU A 77 -12.71 -26.88 -6.94
C GLU A 77 -13.61 -25.88 -6.17
N THR A 78 -13.02 -25.16 -5.20
CA THR A 78 -13.76 -24.23 -4.32
C THR A 78 -13.26 -22.80 -4.33
N SER A 79 -12.14 -22.53 -5.03
CA SER A 79 -11.56 -21.19 -5.10
C SER A 79 -11.43 -20.71 -6.55
N GLN A 80 -11.13 -19.43 -6.70
CA GLN A 80 -10.99 -18.79 -7.99
C GLN A 80 -9.55 -18.32 -8.19
N VAL A 81 -9.05 -18.44 -9.43
CA VAL A 81 -7.75 -17.87 -9.81
C VAL A 81 -7.85 -17.16 -11.15
N GLY A 82 -7.19 -16.02 -11.25
CA GLY A 82 -6.91 -15.31 -12.51
C GLY A 82 -5.41 -15.20 -12.70
N ILE A 83 -4.93 -15.59 -13.88
CA ILE A 83 -3.50 -15.56 -14.24
C ILE A 83 -3.32 -14.86 -15.57
N MET A 84 -2.28 -14.03 -15.69
CA MET A 84 -1.76 -13.56 -16.96
C MET A 84 -0.23 -13.47 -16.89
N VAL A 85 0.43 -13.90 -17.94
CA VAL A 85 1.89 -13.83 -18.14
C VAL A 85 2.17 -13.21 -19.49
N TRP A 86 3.05 -12.22 -19.51
CA TRP A 86 3.42 -11.47 -20.70
C TRP A 86 4.93 -11.44 -20.88
N ASP A 87 5.41 -11.74 -22.08
CA ASP A 87 6.79 -11.56 -22.51
C ASP A 87 6.99 -10.11 -22.92
N LEU A 88 7.89 -9.41 -22.23
CA LEU A 88 8.10 -7.97 -22.40
C LEU A 88 9.01 -7.63 -23.59
N GLU A 89 9.93 -8.55 -23.98
CA GLU A 89 10.77 -8.40 -25.17
C GLU A 89 10.01 -8.78 -26.43
N ALA A 90 9.33 -9.92 -26.42
CA ALA A 90 8.53 -10.36 -27.56
C ALA A 90 7.21 -9.59 -27.69
N ASP A 91 6.87 -8.78 -26.70
CA ASP A 91 5.61 -8.03 -26.56
C ASP A 91 4.37 -8.90 -26.81
N SER A 92 4.33 -10.09 -26.24
CA SER A 92 3.31 -11.10 -26.49
C SER A 92 2.82 -11.80 -25.21
N CYS A 93 1.57 -12.25 -25.25
CA CYS A 93 0.98 -13.00 -24.14
C CYS A 93 1.43 -14.47 -24.20
N ILE A 94 2.14 -14.93 -23.15
CA ILE A 94 2.54 -16.34 -23.01
C ILE A 94 1.38 -17.18 -22.50
N TYR A 95 0.71 -16.70 -21.44
CA TYR A 95 -0.35 -17.46 -20.78
C TYR A 95 -1.44 -16.54 -20.24
N ARG A 96 -2.68 -17.05 -20.30
CA ARG A 96 -3.85 -16.39 -19.69
C ARG A 96 -4.87 -17.43 -19.26
N PHE A 97 -5.38 -17.23 -18.05
CA PHE A 97 -6.48 -18.02 -17.49
C PHE A 97 -7.37 -17.12 -16.65
N ARG A 98 -8.62 -16.96 -17.04
CA ARG A 98 -9.59 -16.07 -16.40
C ARG A 98 -9.02 -14.67 -16.10
N GLU A 99 -8.14 -14.19 -16.94
CA GLU A 99 -7.35 -12.96 -16.78
C GLU A 99 -8.21 -11.70 -16.65
N ARG A 100 -9.46 -11.77 -17.12
CA ARG A 100 -10.45 -10.69 -17.08
C ARG A 100 -11.43 -10.79 -15.93
N GLN A 101 -11.40 -11.88 -15.17
CA GLN A 101 -12.28 -12.04 -14.03
C GLN A 101 -11.96 -10.98 -12.97
N LEU A 102 -13.01 -10.33 -12.47
CA LEU A 102 -12.87 -9.36 -11.38
C LEU A 102 -12.63 -10.09 -10.07
N MET A 103 -11.56 -9.71 -9.40
CA MET A 103 -11.09 -10.32 -8.16
C MET A 103 -10.64 -9.23 -7.20
N ARG A 104 -10.69 -9.53 -5.91
CA ARG A 104 -10.10 -8.70 -4.88
C ARG A 104 -8.58 -8.79 -4.99
N PRO A 105 -7.87 -7.65 -5.09
CA PRO A 105 -6.41 -7.65 -5.27
C PRO A 105 -5.64 -7.81 -3.96
N ALA A 106 -6.25 -7.50 -2.81
CA ALA A 106 -5.50 -7.21 -1.60
C ALA A 106 -4.37 -6.21 -1.88
N SER A 107 -3.20 -6.34 -1.26
CA SER A 107 -2.10 -5.37 -1.43
C SER A 107 -1.43 -5.35 -2.80
N THR A 108 -1.82 -6.19 -3.79
CA THR A 108 -1.38 -5.97 -5.18
C THR A 108 -2.01 -4.70 -5.77
N MET A 109 -3.11 -4.18 -5.18
CA MET A 109 -3.65 -2.85 -5.45
C MET A 109 -2.60 -1.74 -5.39
N LYS A 110 -1.56 -1.91 -4.57
CA LYS A 110 -0.44 -0.96 -4.46
C LYS A 110 0.34 -0.79 -5.76
N LEU A 111 0.30 -1.77 -6.68
CA LEU A 111 0.85 -1.62 -8.03
C LEU A 111 0.07 -0.57 -8.83
N VAL A 112 -1.27 -0.60 -8.75
CA VAL A 112 -2.12 0.40 -9.41
C VAL A 112 -1.79 1.79 -8.88
N THR A 113 -1.69 1.93 -7.55
CA THR A 113 -1.39 3.20 -6.88
C THR A 113 0.02 3.70 -7.21
N ALA A 114 1.04 2.83 -7.14
CA ALA A 114 2.44 3.17 -7.43
C ALA A 114 2.63 3.64 -8.87
N ILE A 115 2.13 2.87 -9.83
CA ILE A 115 2.28 3.19 -11.26
C ILE A 115 1.51 4.48 -11.60
N THR A 116 0.31 4.67 -11.02
CA THR A 116 -0.45 5.92 -11.18
C THR A 116 0.30 7.12 -10.60
N ALA A 117 0.93 6.96 -9.43
CA ALA A 117 1.70 8.04 -8.81
C ALA A 117 2.94 8.39 -9.63
N LEU A 118 3.68 7.40 -10.10
CA LEU A 118 4.86 7.62 -10.94
C LEU A 118 4.50 8.27 -12.28
N ASP A 119 3.42 7.82 -12.94
CA ASP A 119 2.91 8.44 -14.17
C ASP A 119 2.46 9.90 -13.97
N LYS A 120 1.82 10.19 -12.84
CA LYS A 120 1.20 11.51 -12.60
C LYS A 120 2.13 12.51 -11.92
N LEU A 121 2.96 12.07 -10.99
CA LEU A 121 3.78 12.92 -10.13
C LEU A 121 5.26 12.88 -10.51
N GLY A 122 5.71 11.76 -11.11
CA GLY A 122 7.11 11.50 -11.45
C GLY A 122 7.95 11.01 -10.27
N GLY A 123 9.12 10.41 -10.57
CA GLY A 123 10.03 9.84 -9.57
C GLY A 123 10.71 10.87 -8.68
N SER A 124 10.80 12.13 -9.09
CA SER A 124 11.40 13.23 -8.30
C SER A 124 10.43 13.85 -7.28
N TYR A 125 9.20 13.38 -7.22
CA TYR A 125 8.17 13.93 -6.31
C TYR A 125 8.59 13.85 -4.84
N GLN A 126 8.17 14.85 -4.06
CA GLN A 126 8.47 14.98 -2.63
C GLN A 126 7.18 15.10 -1.81
N PHE A 127 7.05 14.29 -0.77
CA PHE A 127 6.03 14.39 0.26
C PHE A 127 6.49 15.41 1.29
N LYS A 128 5.78 16.54 1.44
CA LYS A 128 6.24 17.71 2.19
C LYS A 128 5.35 18.00 3.39
N THR A 129 5.97 18.29 4.54
CA THR A 129 5.32 18.89 5.70
C THR A 129 6.04 20.20 6.00
N THR A 130 5.30 21.30 6.19
CA THR A 130 5.88 22.65 6.25
C THR A 130 5.44 23.35 7.51
N LEU A 131 6.37 24.04 8.17
CA LEU A 131 6.11 24.97 9.26
C LEU A 131 6.18 26.40 8.74
N LYS A 132 5.15 27.19 9.01
CA LYS A 132 5.07 28.60 8.64
C LYS A 132 4.61 29.48 9.81
N TYR A 133 4.82 30.79 9.68
CA TYR A 133 4.34 31.77 10.64
C TYR A 133 3.79 33.03 9.97
N THR A 134 3.02 33.80 10.72
CA THR A 134 2.57 35.18 10.40
C THR A 134 3.03 36.11 11.47
N GLY A 135 2.95 37.44 11.22
CA GLY A 135 3.34 38.45 12.19
C GLY A 135 4.84 38.76 12.18
N THR A 136 5.35 39.22 13.32
CA THR A 136 6.74 39.68 13.48
C THR A 136 7.42 39.01 14.65
N ILE A 137 8.75 38.89 14.58
CA ILE A 137 9.59 38.44 15.68
C ILE A 137 10.31 39.66 16.22
N ASP A 138 10.13 39.93 17.52
CA ASP A 138 10.75 41.04 18.21
C ASP A 138 11.22 40.60 19.63
N ASN A 139 12.49 40.81 19.93
CA ASN A 139 13.13 40.47 21.19
C ASN A 139 12.83 39.02 21.66
N GLY A 140 12.89 38.06 20.78
CA GLY A 140 12.61 36.65 21.08
C GLY A 140 11.13 36.26 21.09
N VAL A 141 10.23 37.22 20.88
CA VAL A 141 8.78 37.01 20.89
C VAL A 141 8.24 36.96 19.46
N LEU A 142 7.63 35.86 19.08
CA LEU A 142 6.82 35.77 17.85
C LEU A 142 5.41 36.34 18.17
N ASN A 143 5.14 37.58 17.72
CA ASN A 143 3.83 38.22 17.74
C ASN A 143 3.02 37.85 16.51
N GLY A 144 2.56 36.60 16.45
CA GLY A 144 1.86 36.05 15.30
C GLY A 144 1.58 34.57 15.45
N ASP A 145 0.91 34.01 14.45
CA ASP A 145 0.47 32.62 14.44
C ASP A 145 1.52 31.68 13.82
N VAL A 146 1.53 30.44 14.28
CA VAL A 146 2.34 29.34 13.70
C VAL A 146 1.41 28.31 13.04
N TYR A 147 1.78 27.82 11.89
CA TYR A 147 1.01 26.87 11.09
C TYR A 147 1.84 25.63 10.76
N CYS A 148 1.38 24.45 11.23
CA CYS A 148 1.86 23.16 10.78
C CYS A 148 1.03 22.73 9.59
N ILE A 149 1.61 22.73 8.38
CA ILE A 149 0.92 22.42 7.13
C ILE A 149 1.19 20.96 6.78
N GLY A 150 0.15 20.13 6.87
CA GLY A 150 0.22 18.71 6.57
C GLY A 150 0.21 18.43 5.07
N GLY A 151 1.18 17.65 4.60
CA GLY A 151 1.22 17.12 3.25
C GLY A 151 1.09 15.61 3.20
N MET A 152 0.55 14.99 4.24
CA MET A 152 0.36 13.55 4.33
C MET A 152 1.66 12.77 4.04
N ASP A 153 2.76 13.22 4.66
CA ASP A 153 4.04 12.53 4.63
C ASP A 153 4.05 11.42 5.70
N PRO A 154 3.96 10.14 5.33
CA PRO A 154 3.82 9.04 6.28
C PRO A 154 5.13 8.71 7.00
N ARG A 155 6.24 9.30 6.54
CA ARG A 155 7.58 9.08 7.06
C ARG A 155 8.03 10.17 8.03
N PHE A 156 7.26 11.26 8.18
CA PHE A 156 7.58 12.33 9.11
C PHE A 156 7.81 11.78 10.52
N ASN A 157 8.94 12.11 11.13
CA ASN A 157 9.44 11.49 12.36
C ASN A 157 9.95 12.50 13.40
N ASN A 158 10.59 12.01 14.47
CA ASN A 158 11.13 12.85 15.56
C ASN A 158 12.25 13.80 15.08
N ASP A 159 13.06 13.39 14.11
CA ASP A 159 14.15 14.24 13.60
C ASP A 159 13.58 15.41 12.80
N ASP A 160 12.52 15.15 12.01
CA ASP A 160 11.80 16.20 11.29
C ASP A 160 11.11 17.17 12.25
N MET A 161 10.51 16.64 13.33
CA MET A 161 9.90 17.45 14.37
C MET A 161 10.94 18.29 15.11
N THR A 162 12.12 17.71 15.39
CA THR A 162 13.25 18.44 15.97
C THR A 162 13.70 19.55 15.05
N ALA A 163 13.83 19.31 13.74
CA ALA A 163 14.21 20.33 12.78
C ALA A 163 13.22 21.50 12.75
N PHE A 164 11.92 21.25 12.88
CA PHE A 164 10.92 22.33 12.99
C PHE A 164 11.19 23.24 14.20
N VAL A 165 11.42 22.65 15.36
CA VAL A 165 11.64 23.41 16.61
C VAL A 165 13.01 24.09 16.61
N THR A 166 14.04 23.43 16.10
CA THR A 166 15.37 24.03 15.94
C THR A 166 15.31 25.24 15.02
N SER A 167 14.58 25.16 13.89
CA SER A 167 14.42 26.31 12.97
C SER A 167 13.75 27.53 13.64
N LEU A 168 12.80 27.31 14.56
CA LEU A 168 12.23 28.40 15.38
C LEU A 168 13.28 29.03 16.30
N LYS A 169 14.10 28.20 16.97
CA LYS A 169 15.20 28.67 17.82
C LYS A 169 16.26 29.46 17.02
N ASP A 170 16.64 28.97 15.84
CA ASP A 170 17.62 29.62 14.96
C ASP A 170 17.13 31.00 14.46
N MET A 171 15.81 31.20 14.40
CA MET A 171 15.18 32.50 14.15
C MET A 171 15.14 33.40 15.39
N GLY A 172 15.65 32.92 16.53
CA GLY A 172 15.64 33.64 17.79
C GLY A 172 14.30 33.65 18.52
N VAL A 173 13.40 32.66 18.24
CA VAL A 173 12.09 32.59 18.91
C VAL A 173 12.21 31.86 20.23
N ASP A 174 11.92 32.57 21.35
CA ASP A 174 11.85 32.05 22.70
C ASP A 174 10.41 31.94 23.23
N SER A 175 9.49 32.70 22.60
CA SER A 175 8.06 32.61 22.93
C SER A 175 7.16 32.87 21.74
N ILE A 176 5.97 32.25 21.75
CA ILE A 176 4.92 32.40 20.75
C ILE A 176 3.68 32.96 21.42
N HIS A 177 3.29 34.21 21.07
CA HIS A 177 2.15 34.92 21.63
C HIS A 177 0.86 34.83 20.78
N GLY A 178 0.93 34.29 19.56
CA GLY A 178 -0.24 33.99 18.74
C GLY A 178 -0.76 32.58 18.97
N SER A 179 -1.47 32.06 17.98
CA SER A 179 -2.05 30.72 18.00
C SER A 179 -1.20 29.74 17.20
N ILE A 180 -1.28 28.45 17.56
CA ILE A 180 -0.67 27.35 16.78
C ILE A 180 -1.78 26.57 16.09
N TYR A 181 -1.70 26.48 14.75
CA TYR A 181 -2.73 25.87 13.91
C TYR A 181 -2.23 24.63 13.19
N ALA A 182 -3.12 23.64 13.09
CA ALA A 182 -3.00 22.52 12.18
C ALA A 182 -3.65 22.89 10.84
N ASP A 183 -2.89 23.01 9.77
CA ASP A 183 -3.44 23.12 8.42
C ASP A 183 -3.60 21.71 7.80
N ARG A 184 -4.82 21.21 7.79
CA ARG A 184 -5.22 19.92 7.21
C ARG A 184 -5.93 20.07 5.87
N SER A 185 -5.90 21.24 5.26
CA SER A 185 -6.68 21.60 4.06
C SER A 185 -6.28 20.84 2.79
N MET A 186 -5.19 20.07 2.83
CA MET A 186 -4.76 19.23 1.72
C MET A 186 -5.82 18.18 1.37
N LYS A 187 -6.43 17.53 2.37
CA LYS A 187 -7.31 16.37 2.23
C LYS A 187 -8.66 16.63 2.90
N ASP A 188 -9.69 15.91 2.45
CA ASP A 188 -10.99 15.83 3.15
C ASP A 188 -10.83 15.31 4.60
N GLU A 189 -11.92 15.35 5.37
CA GLU A 189 -11.92 15.00 6.79
C GLU A 189 -12.02 13.50 7.05
N ASP A 190 -12.18 12.66 6.02
CA ASP A 190 -12.29 11.21 6.17
C ASP A 190 -10.99 10.61 6.71
N LEU A 191 -11.02 10.05 7.92
CA LEU A 191 -9.86 9.47 8.58
C LEU A 191 -9.64 7.98 8.27
N LEU A 192 -10.61 7.35 7.61
CA LEU A 192 -10.56 5.94 7.20
C LEU A 192 -10.78 5.81 5.70
N GLY A 193 -10.26 4.74 5.09
CA GLY A 193 -10.54 4.38 3.71
C GLY A 193 -11.96 3.81 3.52
N GLU A 194 -12.50 3.91 2.30
CA GLU A 194 -13.82 3.36 1.95
C GLU A 194 -13.84 1.84 2.21
N GLY A 195 -14.74 1.39 3.08
CA GLY A 195 -14.91 -0.03 3.41
C GLY A 195 -13.91 -0.59 4.42
N TRP A 196 -13.18 0.28 5.14
CA TRP A 196 -12.37 -0.13 6.28
C TRP A 196 -13.25 -0.28 7.53
N CYS A 197 -12.97 -1.31 8.33
CA CYS A 197 -13.61 -1.45 9.63
C CYS A 197 -13.05 -0.44 10.63
N TRP A 198 -13.91 0.24 11.37
CA TRP A 198 -13.52 1.29 12.32
C TRP A 198 -12.80 0.74 13.56
N ASP A 199 -13.02 -0.53 13.89
CA ASP A 199 -12.45 -1.24 15.04
C ASP A 199 -11.16 -2.01 14.72
N ASP A 200 -10.72 -2.02 13.46
CA ASP A 200 -9.43 -2.56 13.05
C ASP A 200 -8.29 -1.60 13.45
N ASN A 201 -7.06 -2.14 13.58
CA ASN A 201 -5.86 -1.34 13.84
C ASN A 201 -5.39 -0.61 12.57
N ASN A 202 -6.25 0.25 12.03
CA ASN A 202 -5.97 1.02 10.83
C ASN A 202 -5.05 2.23 11.11
N PRO A 203 -4.24 2.64 10.13
CA PRO A 203 -3.59 3.94 10.21
C PRO A 203 -4.60 5.08 10.04
N VAL A 204 -4.38 6.19 10.70
CA VAL A 204 -5.22 7.39 10.55
C VAL A 204 -4.82 8.15 9.28
N LEU A 205 -5.79 8.43 8.41
CA LEU A 205 -5.59 9.17 7.15
C LEU A 205 -5.65 10.68 7.40
N SER A 206 -4.67 11.21 8.14
CA SER A 206 -4.54 12.64 8.43
C SER A 206 -3.39 13.27 7.64
N PRO A 207 -3.54 14.49 7.10
CA PRO A 207 -2.43 15.23 6.50
C PRO A 207 -1.25 15.48 7.46
N LEU A 208 -1.52 15.55 8.76
CA LEU A 208 -0.54 15.69 9.84
C LEU A 208 -0.47 14.38 10.65
N VAL A 209 -0.06 13.29 10.01
CA VAL A 209 0.14 12.00 10.66
C VAL A 209 1.51 11.93 11.34
N PHE A 210 1.58 11.33 12.54
CA PHE A 210 2.82 11.03 13.24
C PHE A 210 2.75 9.64 13.87
N GLY A 211 3.67 8.75 13.50
CA GLY A 211 3.68 7.38 14.02
C GLY A 211 2.36 6.63 13.79
N ARG A 212 1.73 6.78 12.60
CA ARG A 212 0.44 6.17 12.19
C ARG A 212 -0.79 6.70 12.96
N LYS A 213 -0.64 7.74 13.78
CA LYS A 213 -1.69 8.32 14.66
C LYS A 213 -1.86 9.81 14.39
N ASP A 214 -3.00 10.35 14.79
CA ASP A 214 -3.29 11.79 14.73
C ASP A 214 -2.82 12.51 16.00
N ILE A 215 -1.51 12.41 16.28
CA ILE A 215 -0.86 13.00 17.47
C ILE A 215 0.22 14.03 17.11
N PHE A 216 0.27 14.49 15.86
CA PHE A 216 1.30 15.41 15.38
C PHE A 216 1.36 16.70 16.20
N MET A 217 0.21 17.34 16.42
CA MET A 217 0.15 18.62 17.12
C MET A 217 0.50 18.48 18.61
N GLU A 218 0.08 17.39 19.23
CA GLU A 218 0.48 17.06 20.61
C GLU A 218 2.02 16.93 20.72
N ARG A 219 2.63 16.19 19.78
CA ARG A 219 4.08 16.01 19.72
C ARG A 219 4.82 17.31 19.44
N PHE A 220 4.26 18.16 18.57
CA PHE A 220 4.84 19.48 18.30
C PHE A 220 4.85 20.38 19.54
N LEU A 221 3.71 20.48 20.26
CA LEU A 221 3.64 21.25 21.51
C LEU A 221 4.61 20.72 22.59
N ALA A 222 4.68 19.40 22.76
CA ALA A 222 5.63 18.79 23.68
C ALA A 222 7.08 19.15 23.30
N LYS A 223 7.42 19.10 22.02
CA LYS A 223 8.77 19.41 21.53
C LYS A 223 9.13 20.89 21.69
N LEU A 224 8.17 21.81 21.51
CA LEU A 224 8.37 23.23 21.80
C LEU A 224 8.73 23.43 23.29
N LYS A 225 7.97 22.80 24.19
CA LYS A 225 8.22 22.85 25.63
C LYS A 225 9.59 22.29 25.99
N ASP A 226 9.97 21.13 25.45
CA ASP A 226 11.27 20.49 25.68
C ASP A 226 12.45 21.38 25.24
N ALA A 227 12.23 22.17 24.18
CA ALA A 227 13.22 23.12 23.66
C ALA A 227 13.22 24.47 24.39
N GLY A 228 12.37 24.66 25.39
CA GLY A 228 12.24 25.90 26.14
C GLY A 228 11.60 27.04 25.35
N ILE A 229 10.79 26.75 24.32
CA ILE A 229 9.97 27.77 23.65
C ILE A 229 8.64 27.88 24.40
N PHE A 230 8.39 29.04 25.00
CA PHE A 230 7.14 29.30 25.69
C PHE A 230 6.00 29.52 24.71
N TYR A 231 4.87 28.86 24.94
CA TYR A 231 3.65 29.09 24.20
C TYR A 231 2.53 29.57 25.12
N ALA A 232 2.04 30.79 24.91
CA ALA A 232 1.03 31.41 25.78
C ALA A 232 -0.38 30.82 25.62
N GLY A 233 -0.64 30.07 24.53
CA GLY A 233 -1.94 29.45 24.26
C GLY A 233 -2.16 28.14 25.03
N SER A 234 -3.40 27.68 25.06
CA SER A 234 -3.83 26.47 25.78
C SER A 234 -3.95 25.21 24.90
N GLY A 235 -3.67 25.32 23.60
CA GLY A 235 -3.81 24.19 22.68
C GLY A 235 -3.66 24.59 21.22
N THR A 236 -4.13 23.74 20.33
CA THR A 236 -4.08 23.95 18.89
C THR A 236 -5.48 23.86 18.30
N SER A 237 -5.71 24.54 17.18
CA SER A 237 -6.95 24.45 16.42
C SER A 237 -6.68 24.23 14.92
N VAL A 238 -7.71 23.87 14.16
CA VAL A 238 -7.59 23.65 12.72
C VAL A 238 -7.87 24.95 11.99
N LYS A 239 -6.91 25.39 11.15
CA LYS A 239 -7.06 26.58 10.30
C LYS A 239 -6.13 26.47 9.11
N ARG A 240 -6.65 26.83 7.92
CA ARG A 240 -5.83 26.93 6.71
C ARG A 240 -4.81 28.05 6.84
N CYS A 241 -3.57 27.75 6.47
CA CYS A 241 -2.49 28.73 6.45
C CYS A 241 -2.74 29.81 5.38
N PRO A 242 -2.64 31.10 5.73
CA PRO A 242 -2.77 32.17 4.74
C PRO A 242 -1.60 32.19 3.76
N ALA A 243 -1.83 32.65 2.54
CA ALA A 243 -0.80 32.73 1.50
C ALA A 243 0.35 33.69 1.88
N SER A 244 0.07 34.67 2.73
CA SER A 244 1.06 35.65 3.23
C SER A 244 2.00 35.11 4.31
N ALA A 245 1.81 33.88 4.80
CA ALA A 245 2.64 33.32 5.85
C ALA A 245 4.07 32.99 5.34
N PHE A 246 5.06 33.31 6.17
CA PHE A 246 6.47 33.05 5.90
C PHE A 246 6.84 31.60 6.24
N THR A 247 7.66 30.98 5.41
CA THR A 247 8.15 29.62 5.65
C THR A 247 9.29 29.64 6.66
N ILE A 248 9.17 28.81 7.71
CA ILE A 248 10.22 28.56 8.71
C ILE A 248 11.06 27.37 8.25
N CYS A 249 10.40 26.22 8.04
CA CYS A 249 11.05 24.96 7.70
C CYS A 249 10.14 24.11 6.84
N THR A 250 10.71 23.39 5.86
CA THR A 250 10.03 22.35 5.11
C THR A 250 10.83 21.05 5.23
N ARG A 251 10.17 20.01 5.71
CA ARG A 251 10.70 18.64 5.71
C ARG A 251 10.05 17.87 4.57
N PHE A 252 10.79 16.94 3.98
CA PHE A 252 10.26 16.13 2.89
C PHE A 252 10.89 14.75 2.85
N HIS A 253 10.13 13.80 2.29
CA HIS A 253 10.63 12.49 1.91
C HIS A 253 10.39 12.26 0.42
N THR A 254 11.30 11.53 -0.23
CA THR A 254 11.27 11.32 -1.69
C THR A 254 10.28 10.23 -2.08
N MET A 255 9.86 10.24 -3.34
CA MET A 255 9.05 9.18 -3.95
C MET A 255 9.64 7.78 -3.66
N ASP A 256 10.95 7.60 -3.85
CA ASP A 256 11.61 6.30 -3.65
C ASP A 256 11.56 5.84 -2.20
N GLN A 257 11.75 6.75 -1.23
CA GLN A 257 11.66 6.41 0.19
C GLN A 257 10.24 5.93 0.57
N ILE A 258 9.22 6.54 -0.03
CA ILE A 258 7.83 6.15 0.20
C ILE A 258 7.50 4.85 -0.52
N LEU A 259 7.89 4.71 -1.79
CA LEU A 259 7.70 3.48 -2.58
C LEU A 259 8.36 2.27 -1.92
N HIS A 260 9.60 2.44 -1.44
CA HIS A 260 10.34 1.35 -0.82
C HIS A 260 9.55 0.75 0.37
N LYS A 261 9.14 1.57 1.32
CA LYS A 261 8.35 1.13 2.48
C LYS A 261 6.98 0.56 2.08
N MET A 262 6.29 1.25 1.15
CA MET A 262 4.99 0.82 0.63
C MET A 262 5.03 -0.57 -0.01
N MET A 263 6.06 -0.86 -0.79
CA MET A 263 6.13 -2.09 -1.58
C MET A 263 6.82 -3.22 -0.82
N LYS A 264 7.99 -2.97 -0.19
CA LYS A 264 8.77 -3.98 0.55
C LYS A 264 8.02 -4.50 1.77
N ASP A 265 7.45 -3.59 2.59
CA ASP A 265 6.77 -3.94 3.83
C ASP A 265 5.24 -4.01 3.67
N SER A 266 4.75 -3.71 2.45
CA SER A 266 3.31 -3.66 2.15
C SER A 266 2.54 -2.62 3.00
N ASP A 267 3.18 -1.52 3.42
CA ASP A 267 2.59 -0.55 4.34
C ASP A 267 1.38 0.19 3.75
N ASN A 268 0.24 0.08 4.44
CA ASN A 268 -1.03 0.67 3.99
C ASN A 268 -1.04 2.19 4.09
N LEU A 269 -0.47 2.78 5.18
CA LEU A 269 -0.42 4.23 5.32
C LEU A 269 0.36 4.89 4.18
N TYR A 270 1.48 4.29 3.78
CA TYR A 270 2.31 4.80 2.68
C TYR A 270 1.56 4.74 1.35
N ALA A 271 0.76 3.71 1.14
CA ALA A 271 -0.08 3.60 -0.06
C ALA A 271 -1.21 4.64 -0.08
N GLU A 272 -1.89 4.84 1.05
CA GLU A 272 -2.94 5.85 1.14
C GLU A 272 -2.37 7.27 1.06
N SER A 273 -1.21 7.53 1.66
CA SER A 273 -0.52 8.81 1.49
C SER A 273 -0.24 9.09 0.02
N MET A 274 0.30 8.12 -0.71
CA MET A 274 0.52 8.24 -2.15
C MET A 274 -0.79 8.45 -2.93
N TYR A 275 -1.85 7.75 -2.57
CA TYR A 275 -3.18 7.86 -3.17
C TYR A 275 -3.76 9.28 -3.03
N TYR A 276 -3.62 9.90 -1.85
CA TYR A 276 -4.05 11.27 -1.63
C TYR A 276 -3.12 12.31 -2.26
N GLN A 277 -1.84 12.02 -2.48
CA GLN A 277 -0.97 12.86 -3.32
C GLN A 277 -1.43 12.87 -4.78
N ILE A 278 -1.79 11.69 -5.32
CA ILE A 278 -2.40 11.58 -6.65
C ILE A 278 -3.67 12.46 -6.73
N ALA A 279 -4.54 12.39 -5.71
CA ALA A 279 -5.74 13.22 -5.63
C ALA A 279 -5.41 14.70 -5.61
N SER A 280 -4.44 15.12 -4.80
CA SER A 280 -4.02 16.52 -4.64
C SER A 280 -3.44 17.11 -5.94
N SER A 281 -2.83 16.28 -6.79
CA SER A 281 -2.26 16.70 -8.08
C SER A 281 -3.32 17.16 -9.11
N THR A 282 -4.60 16.89 -8.85
CA THR A 282 -5.69 17.40 -9.72
C THR A 282 -5.99 18.89 -9.54
N GLY A 283 -5.39 19.52 -8.52
CA GLY A 283 -5.71 20.91 -8.12
C GLY A 283 -6.97 21.02 -7.27
N ASN A 284 -7.80 19.98 -7.16
CA ASN A 284 -8.97 19.98 -6.30
C ASN A 284 -8.56 19.98 -4.82
N ARG A 285 -9.11 20.89 -4.06
CA ARG A 285 -8.90 20.95 -2.60
C ARG A 285 -10.23 21.06 -1.88
N PRO A 286 -10.44 20.26 -0.85
CA PRO A 286 -9.57 19.18 -0.35
C PRO A 286 -9.46 18.03 -1.34
N ALA A 287 -8.31 17.36 -1.33
CA ALA A 287 -8.11 16.11 -2.06
C ALA A 287 -9.02 15.01 -1.49
N SER A 288 -9.63 14.21 -2.35
CA SER A 288 -10.56 13.15 -1.95
C SER A 288 -10.25 11.81 -2.64
N ALA A 289 -10.69 10.71 -2.04
CA ALA A 289 -10.61 9.40 -2.67
C ALA A 289 -11.25 9.37 -4.07
N LYS A 290 -12.34 10.13 -4.30
CA LYS A 290 -12.96 10.29 -5.62
C LYS A 290 -12.00 10.90 -6.64
N SER A 291 -11.23 11.93 -6.24
CA SER A 291 -10.24 12.56 -7.12
C SER A 291 -9.12 11.60 -7.50
N ALA A 292 -8.59 10.82 -6.53
CA ALA A 292 -7.58 9.79 -6.80
C ALA A 292 -8.10 8.72 -7.78
N ARG A 293 -9.30 8.20 -7.53
CA ARG A 293 -9.96 7.21 -8.43
C ARG A 293 -10.08 7.72 -9.86
N ASN A 294 -10.37 8.99 -10.03
CA ASN A 294 -10.49 9.58 -11.39
C ASN A 294 -9.13 9.55 -12.12
N VAL A 295 -8.02 9.83 -11.42
CA VAL A 295 -6.68 9.74 -12.01
C VAL A 295 -6.32 8.30 -12.34
N GLN A 296 -6.58 7.34 -11.44
CA GLN A 296 -6.39 5.91 -11.73
C GLN A 296 -7.19 5.46 -12.96
N ARG A 297 -8.46 5.91 -13.09
CA ARG A 297 -9.29 5.62 -14.27
C ARG A 297 -8.74 6.23 -15.56
N GLN A 298 -8.07 7.39 -15.50
CA GLN A 298 -7.38 7.97 -16.65
C GLN A 298 -6.22 7.09 -17.10
N LEU A 299 -5.40 6.59 -16.16
CA LEU A 299 -4.32 5.65 -16.48
C LEU A 299 -4.87 4.35 -17.08
N VAL A 300 -5.97 3.80 -16.53
CA VAL A 300 -6.61 2.60 -17.10
C VAL A 300 -7.03 2.81 -18.55
N ARG A 301 -7.57 3.99 -18.90
CA ARG A 301 -7.86 4.33 -20.33
C ARG A 301 -6.58 4.44 -21.16
N LYS A 302 -5.53 5.08 -20.61
CA LYS A 302 -4.23 5.26 -21.28
C LYS A 302 -3.61 3.92 -21.71
N ILE A 303 -3.77 2.87 -20.89
CA ILE A 303 -3.28 1.52 -21.20
C ILE A 303 -4.28 0.68 -22.02
N GLY A 304 -5.32 1.29 -22.58
CA GLY A 304 -6.27 0.66 -23.49
C GLY A 304 -7.31 -0.26 -22.83
N LEU A 305 -7.68 0.01 -21.57
CA LEU A 305 -8.73 -0.70 -20.85
C LEU A 305 -9.91 0.22 -20.52
N ASP A 306 -11.11 -0.39 -20.39
CA ASP A 306 -12.29 0.34 -19.92
C ASP A 306 -12.30 0.42 -18.39
N PRO A 307 -12.16 1.63 -17.80
CA PRO A 307 -12.14 1.80 -16.35
C PRO A 307 -13.48 1.50 -15.68
N ALA A 308 -14.59 1.45 -16.41
CA ALA A 308 -15.90 1.11 -15.84
C ALA A 308 -15.96 -0.35 -15.39
N ARG A 309 -15.07 -1.21 -15.88
CA ARG A 309 -14.97 -2.61 -15.48
C ARG A 309 -14.35 -2.83 -14.10
N TYR A 310 -13.71 -1.81 -13.51
CA TYR A 310 -12.94 -1.95 -12.27
C TYR A 310 -13.50 -1.09 -11.16
N LYS A 311 -13.31 -1.52 -9.93
CA LYS A 311 -13.66 -0.74 -8.75
C LYS A 311 -12.40 -0.51 -7.89
N PHE A 312 -12.09 0.77 -7.67
CA PHE A 312 -11.00 1.22 -6.81
C PHE A 312 -11.63 1.90 -5.59
N ALA A 313 -11.48 1.32 -4.41
CA ALA A 313 -12.03 1.88 -3.17
C ALA A 313 -10.98 2.67 -2.40
N ASP A 314 -9.76 2.12 -2.31
CA ASP A 314 -8.62 2.72 -1.61
C ASP A 314 -7.32 2.58 -2.41
N GLY A 315 -6.22 3.10 -1.88
CA GLY A 315 -4.90 3.02 -2.49
C GLY A 315 -4.10 1.79 -2.09
N SER A 316 -4.43 1.15 -0.98
CA SER A 316 -3.64 0.08 -0.36
C SER A 316 -4.11 -1.34 -0.70
N GLY A 317 -5.39 -1.49 -1.05
CA GLY A 317 -6.02 -2.79 -1.24
C GLY A 317 -6.50 -3.43 0.07
N LEU A 318 -6.55 -2.67 1.16
CA LEU A 318 -7.13 -3.13 2.43
C LEU A 318 -8.64 -3.29 2.30
N SER A 319 -9.30 -2.39 1.59
CA SER A 319 -10.73 -2.46 1.31
C SER A 319 -11.10 -3.69 0.49
N LEU A 320 -12.06 -4.46 0.98
CA LEU A 320 -12.66 -5.58 0.25
C LEU A 320 -13.53 -5.13 -0.93
N TYR A 321 -13.72 -3.83 -1.12
CA TYR A 321 -14.50 -3.26 -2.23
C TYR A 321 -13.67 -2.98 -3.48
N ASN A 322 -12.36 -3.22 -3.44
CA ASN A 322 -11.53 -3.19 -4.63
C ASN A 322 -11.79 -4.40 -5.52
N TYR A 323 -11.97 -4.17 -6.82
CA TYR A 323 -12.08 -5.21 -7.83
C TYR A 323 -11.23 -4.87 -9.05
N VAL A 324 -10.25 -5.72 -9.31
CA VAL A 324 -9.33 -5.64 -10.46
C VAL A 324 -9.25 -6.99 -11.17
N SER A 325 -8.44 -7.09 -12.21
CA SER A 325 -8.17 -8.36 -12.92
C SER A 325 -6.68 -8.54 -13.11
N ALA A 326 -6.24 -9.78 -13.35
CA ALA A 326 -4.86 -10.08 -13.72
C ALA A 326 -4.45 -9.34 -15.02
N GLU A 327 -5.38 -9.17 -15.97
CA GLU A 327 -5.15 -8.37 -17.18
C GLU A 327 -4.80 -6.91 -16.86
N LEU A 328 -5.51 -6.29 -15.92
CA LEU A 328 -5.21 -4.91 -15.51
C LEU A 328 -3.81 -4.78 -14.91
N GLU A 329 -3.46 -5.67 -13.99
CA GLU A 329 -2.15 -5.62 -13.33
C GLU A 329 -1.01 -5.86 -14.32
N VAL A 330 -1.13 -6.85 -15.21
CA VAL A 330 -0.12 -7.13 -16.24
C VAL A 330 0.01 -5.96 -17.23
N LYS A 331 -1.09 -5.37 -17.69
CA LYS A 331 -1.03 -4.21 -18.58
C LYS A 331 -0.41 -2.98 -17.92
N LEU A 332 -0.63 -2.78 -16.61
CA LEU A 332 0.05 -1.72 -15.85
C LEU A 332 1.55 -2.00 -15.69
N LEU A 333 1.93 -3.25 -15.39
CA LEU A 333 3.34 -3.65 -15.29
C LEU A 333 4.05 -3.51 -16.65
N ARG A 334 3.40 -3.91 -17.74
CA ARG A 334 3.91 -3.71 -19.12
C ARG A 334 4.07 -2.23 -19.42
N TYR A 335 3.07 -1.39 -19.10
CA TYR A 335 3.16 0.05 -19.27
C TYR A 335 4.34 0.64 -18.48
N ALA A 336 4.50 0.25 -17.22
CA ALA A 336 5.61 0.69 -16.39
C ALA A 336 6.98 0.22 -16.92
N TYR A 337 7.05 -0.98 -17.52
CA TYR A 337 8.29 -1.50 -18.12
C TYR A 337 8.73 -0.68 -19.33
N GLN A 338 7.78 -0.19 -20.12
CA GLN A 338 8.04 0.62 -21.33
C GLN A 338 8.38 2.08 -21.04
N ASP A 339 8.25 2.54 -19.78
CA ASP A 339 8.52 3.91 -19.38
C ASP A 339 9.78 3.98 -18.50
N GLU A 340 10.84 4.59 -19.05
CA GLU A 340 12.15 4.75 -18.40
C GLU A 340 12.11 5.63 -17.14
N ASN A 341 11.07 6.45 -16.98
CA ASN A 341 10.87 7.28 -15.78
C ASN A 341 10.07 6.55 -14.69
N ILE A 342 9.43 5.42 -15.01
CA ILE A 342 8.62 4.63 -14.05
C ILE A 342 9.37 3.37 -13.61
N LEU A 343 9.90 2.60 -14.56
CA LEU A 343 10.47 1.28 -14.28
C LEU A 343 11.56 1.28 -13.20
N PRO A 344 12.57 2.18 -13.20
CA PRO A 344 13.64 2.14 -12.21
C PRO A 344 13.11 2.29 -10.77
N HIS A 345 12.20 3.25 -10.56
CA HIS A 345 11.57 3.51 -9.25
C HIS A 345 10.71 2.34 -8.79
N LEU A 346 9.90 1.79 -9.69
CA LEU A 346 9.02 0.68 -9.37
C LEU A 346 9.80 -0.61 -9.10
N LYS A 347 10.70 -1.01 -10.02
CA LYS A 347 11.41 -2.31 -9.96
C LYS A 347 12.31 -2.43 -8.73
N GLN A 348 12.98 -1.35 -8.30
CA GLN A 348 13.81 -1.35 -7.08
C GLN A 348 12.99 -1.43 -5.80
N SER A 349 11.75 -0.95 -5.81
CA SER A 349 10.87 -0.96 -4.63
C SER A 349 10.19 -2.31 -4.38
N LEU A 350 10.13 -3.21 -5.39
CA LEU A 350 9.47 -4.51 -5.26
C LEU A 350 10.23 -5.46 -4.34
N PRO A 351 9.54 -6.27 -3.50
CA PRO A 351 10.13 -7.40 -2.80
C PRO A 351 10.83 -8.38 -3.74
N ILE A 352 11.95 -8.95 -3.30
CA ILE A 352 12.75 -9.91 -4.06
C ILE A 352 12.63 -11.29 -3.44
N ALA A 353 12.28 -12.28 -4.25
CA ALA A 353 12.09 -13.66 -3.85
C ALA A 353 13.31 -14.22 -3.08
N GLY A 354 13.07 -14.74 -1.88
CA GLY A 354 14.08 -15.31 -1.00
C GLY A 354 15.07 -14.32 -0.39
N VAL A 355 14.97 -13.01 -0.70
CA VAL A 355 15.97 -12.00 -0.33
C VAL A 355 15.42 -10.97 0.66
N ASP A 356 14.33 -10.25 0.29
CA ASP A 356 13.85 -9.14 1.09
C ASP A 356 12.32 -8.97 1.07
N GLY A 357 11.85 -8.02 1.87
CA GLY A 357 10.45 -7.61 1.97
C GLY A 357 9.52 -8.80 2.29
N THR A 358 8.30 -8.74 1.80
CA THR A 358 7.29 -9.79 2.00
C THR A 358 7.59 -11.11 1.28
N LEU A 359 8.62 -11.15 0.43
CA LEU A 359 9.10 -12.39 -0.23
C LEU A 359 10.35 -13.00 0.41
N LYS A 360 10.87 -12.40 1.51
CA LYS A 360 12.12 -12.86 2.16
C LYS A 360 12.11 -14.35 2.52
N ARG A 361 10.94 -14.88 2.93
CA ARG A 361 10.78 -16.28 3.36
C ARG A 361 10.17 -17.19 2.28
N ARG A 362 9.89 -16.66 1.08
CA ARG A 362 9.30 -17.40 -0.04
C ARG A 362 10.31 -17.57 -1.16
N MET A 363 10.23 -18.65 -1.92
CA MET A 363 11.15 -18.94 -3.05
C MET A 363 12.63 -18.77 -2.65
N ARG A 364 13.04 -19.44 -1.53
CA ARG A 364 14.38 -19.33 -0.95
C ARG A 364 15.45 -20.11 -1.71
N SER A 365 15.04 -20.92 -2.67
CA SER A 365 15.87 -21.76 -3.54
C SER A 365 15.21 -21.87 -4.89
N GLY A 366 15.87 -22.52 -5.87
CA GLY A 366 15.35 -22.71 -7.22
C GLY A 366 15.60 -21.49 -8.13
N PHE A 367 14.97 -21.48 -9.28
CA PHE A 367 15.19 -20.49 -10.35
C PHE A 367 14.48 -19.15 -10.07
N ALA A 368 13.47 -19.16 -9.22
CA ALA A 368 12.75 -17.95 -8.79
C ALA A 368 13.55 -17.14 -7.75
N HIS A 369 14.47 -17.77 -6.99
CA HIS A 369 15.26 -17.11 -5.97
C HIS A 369 16.12 -15.98 -6.52
N GLY A 370 16.01 -14.78 -5.92
CA GLY A 370 16.72 -13.57 -6.37
C GLY A 370 16.25 -13.00 -7.71
N ASN A 371 15.47 -13.77 -8.47
CA ASN A 371 14.99 -13.45 -9.81
C ASN A 371 13.64 -12.73 -9.76
N VAL A 372 12.63 -13.31 -9.10
CA VAL A 372 11.29 -12.74 -9.03
C VAL A 372 11.30 -11.47 -8.17
N LYS A 373 10.77 -10.36 -8.74
CA LYS A 373 10.54 -9.09 -8.06
C LYS A 373 9.05 -8.77 -8.13
N ALA A 374 8.33 -8.99 -7.03
CA ALA A 374 6.87 -8.95 -7.09
C ALA A 374 6.24 -8.39 -5.81
N LYS A 375 5.08 -7.75 -5.97
CA LYS A 375 4.22 -7.33 -4.88
C LYS A 375 3.32 -8.47 -4.46
N THR A 376 3.29 -8.77 -3.18
CA THR A 376 2.35 -9.70 -2.56
C THR A 376 1.02 -9.02 -2.22
N GLY A 377 -0.06 -9.77 -2.22
CA GLY A 377 -1.36 -9.37 -1.70
C GLY A 377 -1.90 -10.43 -0.74
N THR A 378 -2.30 -10.03 0.46
CA THR A 378 -2.91 -10.94 1.45
C THR A 378 -3.99 -10.20 2.23
N VAL A 379 -5.21 -10.70 2.20
CA VAL A 379 -6.29 -10.46 3.15
C VAL A 379 -7.04 -11.78 3.30
N THR A 380 -7.90 -11.89 4.29
CA THR A 380 -8.68 -13.12 4.51
C THR A 380 -9.37 -13.60 3.22
N GLY A 381 -9.08 -14.82 2.82
CA GLY A 381 -9.64 -15.43 1.61
C GLY A 381 -9.01 -14.96 0.28
N VAL A 382 -7.95 -14.15 0.31
CA VAL A 382 -7.33 -13.59 -0.90
C VAL A 382 -5.81 -13.68 -0.82
N ILE A 383 -5.19 -14.24 -1.86
CA ILE A 383 -3.73 -14.25 -2.06
C ILE A 383 -3.42 -13.77 -3.46
N GLY A 384 -2.59 -12.73 -3.58
CA GLY A 384 -2.13 -12.18 -4.84
C GLY A 384 -0.60 -12.12 -4.93
N LEU A 385 -0.08 -12.22 -6.17
CA LEU A 385 1.33 -11.99 -6.48
C LEU A 385 1.43 -11.44 -7.90
N ALA A 386 2.03 -10.27 -8.07
CA ALA A 386 2.20 -9.66 -9.37
C ALA A 386 3.51 -8.88 -9.47
N GLY A 387 4.21 -8.97 -10.60
CA GLY A 387 5.50 -8.33 -10.78
C GLY A 387 6.26 -8.83 -11.99
N TYR A 388 7.58 -8.90 -11.85
CA TYR A 388 8.52 -9.22 -12.93
C TYR A 388 9.40 -10.43 -12.57
N CYS A 389 9.81 -11.18 -13.58
CA CYS A 389 10.89 -12.17 -13.48
C CYS A 389 11.61 -12.27 -14.82
N LYS A 390 12.79 -12.89 -14.80
CA LYS A 390 13.53 -13.22 -16.02
C LYS A 390 13.36 -14.71 -16.32
N ALA A 391 12.92 -15.01 -17.54
CA ALA A 391 12.80 -16.37 -18.04
C ALA A 391 14.17 -16.98 -18.39
N ALA A 392 14.23 -18.30 -18.54
CA ALA A 392 15.45 -19.00 -18.89
C ALA A 392 16.03 -18.62 -20.27
N ASN A 393 15.20 -18.21 -21.23
CA ASN A 393 15.63 -17.67 -22.51
C ASN A 393 16.21 -16.25 -22.45
N GLY A 394 16.27 -15.66 -21.24
CA GLY A 394 16.80 -14.32 -20.98
C GLY A 394 15.78 -13.18 -21.10
N HIS A 395 14.55 -13.46 -21.54
CA HIS A 395 13.50 -12.44 -21.65
C HIS A 395 12.99 -12.00 -20.28
N ASP A 396 12.71 -10.71 -20.12
CA ASP A 396 11.96 -10.20 -18.97
C ASP A 396 10.46 -10.48 -19.16
N LEU A 397 9.84 -10.99 -18.12
CA LEU A 397 8.40 -11.26 -18.06
C LEU A 397 7.73 -10.37 -17.04
N CYS A 398 6.45 -10.05 -17.27
CA CYS A 398 5.58 -9.60 -16.19
C CYS A 398 4.40 -10.54 -16.02
N PHE A 399 3.93 -10.67 -14.78
CA PHE A 399 2.86 -11.59 -14.44
C PHE A 399 1.95 -11.06 -13.34
N SER A 400 0.74 -11.58 -13.29
CA SER A 400 -0.20 -11.44 -12.18
C SER A 400 -0.91 -12.75 -11.91
N ILE A 401 -1.01 -13.09 -10.62
CA ILE A 401 -1.71 -14.25 -10.08
C ILE A 401 -2.62 -13.75 -8.96
N LEU A 402 -3.92 -13.82 -9.15
CA LEU A 402 -4.92 -13.43 -8.16
C LEU A 402 -5.73 -14.66 -7.75
N ASN A 403 -5.73 -14.99 -6.46
CA ASN A 403 -6.51 -16.10 -5.90
C ASN A 403 -7.55 -15.55 -4.92
N ASN A 404 -8.81 -15.92 -5.06
CA ASN A 404 -9.92 -15.53 -4.18
C ASN A 404 -10.72 -16.75 -3.72
N GLY A 405 -11.38 -16.64 -2.58
CA GLY A 405 -12.10 -17.76 -1.96
C GLY A 405 -11.16 -18.82 -1.37
N ILE A 406 -9.99 -18.39 -0.89
CA ILE A 406 -8.96 -19.28 -0.36
C ILE A 406 -9.22 -19.56 1.12
N MET A 407 -9.38 -20.84 1.47
CA MET A 407 -9.51 -21.27 2.86
C MET A 407 -8.15 -21.35 3.57
N HIS A 408 -7.11 -21.85 2.88
CA HIS A 408 -5.78 -22.04 3.43
C HIS A 408 -4.77 -21.23 2.63
N SER A 409 -4.28 -20.13 3.20
CA SER A 409 -3.37 -19.17 2.54
C SER A 409 -2.08 -19.81 2.03
N ASN A 410 -1.52 -20.80 2.75
CA ASN A 410 -0.29 -21.48 2.36
C ASN A 410 -0.43 -22.24 1.03
N ASN A 411 -1.58 -22.84 0.74
CA ASN A 411 -1.80 -23.54 -0.52
C ASN A 411 -1.74 -22.58 -1.72
N ALA A 412 -2.35 -21.39 -1.58
CA ALA A 412 -2.31 -20.38 -2.64
C ALA A 412 -0.93 -19.70 -2.76
N ARG A 413 -0.20 -19.53 -1.65
CA ARG A 413 1.20 -19.06 -1.68
C ARG A 413 2.08 -20.06 -2.40
N SER A 414 2.03 -21.37 -2.03
CA SER A 414 2.76 -22.45 -2.68
C SER A 414 2.42 -22.54 -4.18
N PHE A 415 1.14 -22.44 -4.54
CA PHE A 415 0.74 -22.39 -5.95
C PHE A 415 1.42 -21.23 -6.70
N ALA A 416 1.37 -20.01 -6.15
CA ALA A 416 1.98 -18.85 -6.78
C ALA A 416 3.52 -18.99 -6.89
N ASP A 417 4.18 -19.59 -5.88
CA ASP A 417 5.62 -19.86 -5.91
C ASP A 417 5.99 -20.88 -6.99
N LYS A 418 5.18 -21.94 -7.17
CA LYS A 418 5.35 -22.92 -8.25
C LYS A 418 5.15 -22.30 -9.63
N VAL A 419 4.19 -21.39 -9.78
CA VAL A 419 4.03 -20.63 -11.02
C VAL A 419 5.30 -19.83 -11.31
N CYS A 420 5.83 -19.09 -10.32
CA CYS A 420 7.06 -18.33 -10.50
C CYS A 420 8.25 -19.22 -10.85
N GLU A 421 8.38 -20.39 -10.22
CA GLU A 421 9.43 -21.35 -10.54
C GLU A 421 9.35 -21.83 -11.98
N LEU A 422 8.15 -22.18 -12.48
CA LEU A 422 7.93 -22.56 -13.88
C LEU A 422 8.29 -21.43 -14.87
N LEU A 423 8.04 -20.17 -14.50
CA LEU A 423 8.37 -19.03 -15.37
C LEU A 423 9.89 -18.79 -15.45
N CYS A 424 10.64 -19.17 -14.43
CA CYS A 424 12.08 -18.91 -14.33
C CYS A 424 12.96 -20.09 -14.75
N GLN A 425 12.42 -21.32 -14.73
CA GLN A 425 13.21 -22.53 -15.05
C GLN A 425 13.42 -22.72 -16.56
N PRO A 426 14.52 -23.40 -16.98
CA PRO A 426 14.84 -23.74 -18.36
C PRO A 426 13.80 -24.63 -19.04
#